data_d4aad68e2b84b412df0ca411f7c1391e
#
_entry.id   d4aad68e2b84b412df0ca411f7c1391e
#
_cell.length_a   1.000
_cell.length_b   1.000
_cell.length_c   1.000
_cell.angle_alpha   90.00
_cell.angle_beta   90.00
_cell.angle_gamma   90.00
#
_symmetry.space_group_name_H-M   'P 1'
#
loop_
_entity.id
_entity.type
_entity.pdbx_description
1 polymer ?
#
loop_
_entity_poly.entity_id
_entity_poly.type
_entity_poly.pdbx_seq_one_letter_code
_entity_poly.pdbx_strand_id
1 'polypeptide(L)'
;IVMVTHDFGEVLSLGNRVAVISGGKLQQWGNARTVFREPANRNVAEFVGMKNLFECEVQGETALLSNGVSFLLRGSYSPERRLIGIRPEDVVLSSTRPQSLANLFYGRVVSLVSRGMAFEVVLHSKGGVRITASVLSSALVSGNIRVGEECWMSFSPESIHVFRQYIQKTEVQAI
;
A
#
# COMPACT_ATOMS: atom_id res chain seq x y z
N ILE A 1 -19.06 -24.97 -4.02
CA ILE A 1 -17.75 -25.15 -4.70
C ILE A 1 -16.68 -24.50 -3.84
N VAL A 2 -15.58 -25.20 -3.59
CA VAL A 2 -14.38 -24.68 -2.92
C VAL A 2 -13.28 -24.63 -3.98
N MET A 3 -12.60 -23.48 -4.08
CA MET A 3 -11.47 -23.28 -5.00
C MET A 3 -10.25 -22.90 -4.17
N VAL A 4 -9.09 -23.43 -4.52
CA VAL A 4 -7.79 -23.04 -3.97
C VAL A 4 -7.01 -22.34 -5.06
N THR A 5 -6.60 -21.12 -4.80
CA THR A 5 -5.83 -20.31 -5.76
C THR A 5 -4.85 -19.40 -5.02
N HIS A 6 -3.80 -18.97 -5.69
CA HIS A 6 -2.88 -17.92 -5.24
C HIS A 6 -3.13 -16.59 -5.97
N ASP A 7 -4.10 -16.53 -6.87
CA ASP A 7 -4.48 -15.33 -7.61
C ASP A 7 -5.70 -14.67 -6.96
N PHE A 8 -5.49 -13.49 -6.40
CA PHE A 8 -6.57 -12.73 -5.74
C PHE A 8 -7.55 -12.13 -6.75
N GLY A 9 -7.15 -11.92 -7.99
CA GLY A 9 -8.05 -11.48 -9.07
C GLY A 9 -9.13 -12.53 -9.36
N GLU A 10 -8.76 -13.82 -9.37
CA GLU A 10 -9.73 -14.93 -9.47
C GLU A 10 -10.68 -14.94 -8.27
N VAL A 11 -10.14 -14.72 -7.06
CA VAL A 11 -10.97 -14.66 -5.84
C VAL A 11 -12.00 -13.54 -5.92
N LEU A 12 -11.61 -12.34 -6.35
CA LEU A 12 -12.51 -11.20 -6.48
C LEU A 12 -13.60 -11.42 -7.55
N SER A 13 -13.25 -12.15 -8.61
CA SER A 13 -14.16 -12.39 -9.74
C SER A 13 -15.17 -13.52 -9.47
N LEU A 14 -14.75 -14.57 -8.76
CA LEU A 14 -15.51 -15.82 -8.62
C LEU A 14 -15.96 -16.09 -7.18
N GLY A 15 -15.25 -15.54 -6.18
CA GLY A 15 -15.43 -15.87 -4.77
C GLY A 15 -16.33 -14.87 -4.04
N ASN A 16 -17.32 -15.38 -3.30
CA ASN A 16 -18.07 -14.57 -2.34
C ASN A 16 -17.36 -14.47 -1.00
N ARG A 17 -16.72 -15.55 -0.58
CA ARG A 17 -15.98 -15.66 0.67
C ARG A 17 -14.59 -16.23 0.44
N VAL A 18 -13.62 -15.79 1.23
CA VAL A 18 -12.24 -16.20 1.14
C VAL A 18 -11.67 -16.51 2.52
N ALA A 19 -10.82 -17.53 2.56
CA ALA A 19 -9.94 -17.85 3.67
C ALA A 19 -8.49 -17.67 3.19
N VAL A 20 -7.77 -16.73 3.79
CA VAL A 20 -6.34 -16.55 3.53
C VAL A 20 -5.56 -17.42 4.51
N ILE A 21 -4.75 -18.33 3.97
CA ILE A 21 -3.92 -19.26 4.75
C ILE A 21 -2.45 -18.95 4.42
N SER A 22 -1.64 -18.80 5.45
CA SER A 22 -0.19 -18.59 5.33
C SER A 22 0.53 -19.29 6.47
N GLY A 23 1.64 -19.98 6.17
CA GLY A 23 2.38 -20.77 7.16
C GLY A 23 1.54 -21.84 7.85
N GLY A 24 0.59 -22.46 7.12
CA GLY A 24 -0.32 -23.48 7.68
C GLY A 24 -1.39 -22.94 8.65
N LYS A 25 -1.51 -21.61 8.81
CA LYS A 25 -2.47 -20.97 9.73
C LYS A 25 -3.47 -20.11 8.95
N LEU A 26 -4.73 -20.13 9.41
CA LEU A 26 -5.75 -19.21 8.93
C LEU A 26 -5.39 -17.79 9.39
N GLN A 27 -5.18 -16.88 8.44
CA GLN A 27 -4.82 -15.48 8.70
C GLN A 27 -6.05 -14.58 8.77
N GLN A 28 -6.99 -14.80 7.85
CA GLN A 28 -8.24 -14.04 7.78
C GLN A 28 -9.28 -14.85 7.02
N TRP A 29 -10.53 -14.70 7.43
CA TRP A 29 -11.71 -15.26 6.78
C TRP A 29 -12.78 -14.20 6.66
N GLY A 30 -13.45 -14.12 5.53
CA GLY A 30 -14.55 -13.18 5.37
C GLY A 30 -15.05 -13.04 3.93
N ASN A 31 -15.82 -11.99 3.69
CA ASN A 31 -16.20 -11.58 2.35
C ASN A 31 -14.95 -11.17 1.56
N ALA A 32 -14.85 -11.57 0.29
CA ALA A 32 -13.67 -11.30 -0.54
C ALA A 32 -13.33 -9.80 -0.62
N ARG A 33 -14.32 -8.93 -0.77
CA ARG A 33 -14.10 -7.46 -0.80
C ARG A 33 -13.60 -6.92 0.54
N THR A 34 -14.14 -7.42 1.66
CA THR A 34 -13.70 -7.01 3.00
C THR A 34 -12.26 -7.43 3.24
N VAL A 35 -11.91 -8.69 2.96
CA VAL A 35 -10.52 -9.18 3.10
C VAL A 35 -9.57 -8.38 2.21
N PHE A 36 -10.00 -8.02 1.00
CA PHE A 36 -9.23 -7.17 0.11
C PHE A 36 -9.04 -5.76 0.68
N ARG A 37 -10.10 -5.08 1.12
CA ARG A 37 -10.03 -3.68 1.55
C ARG A 37 -9.50 -3.49 2.97
N GLU A 38 -9.76 -4.45 3.85
CA GLU A 38 -9.43 -4.41 5.28
C GLU A 38 -8.61 -5.63 5.68
N PRO A 39 -7.37 -5.76 5.17
CA PRO A 39 -6.50 -6.87 5.53
C PRO A 39 -6.18 -6.80 7.03
N ALA A 40 -6.29 -7.95 7.72
CA ALA A 40 -6.14 -8.00 9.16
C ALA A 40 -4.68 -7.86 9.63
N ASN A 41 -3.72 -8.24 8.79
CA ASN A 41 -2.29 -8.19 9.11
C ASN A 41 -1.44 -8.02 7.84
N ARG A 42 -0.11 -7.87 8.04
CA ARG A 42 0.87 -7.70 6.97
C ARG A 42 0.80 -8.82 5.92
N ASN A 43 0.69 -10.07 6.33
CA ASN A 43 0.69 -11.21 5.40
C ASN A 43 -0.51 -11.17 4.47
N VAL A 44 -1.69 -10.84 5.00
CA VAL A 44 -2.91 -10.67 4.18
C VAL A 44 -2.77 -9.45 3.28
N ALA A 45 -2.25 -8.33 3.78
CA ALA A 45 -2.04 -7.12 2.99
C ALA A 45 -1.12 -7.36 1.79
N GLU A 46 0.02 -8.01 2.01
CA GLU A 46 0.96 -8.38 0.95
C GLU A 46 0.30 -9.33 -0.08
N PHE A 47 -0.46 -10.32 0.41
CA PHE A 47 -1.18 -11.25 -0.45
C PHE A 47 -2.21 -10.57 -1.35
N VAL A 48 -2.94 -9.58 -0.82
CA VAL A 48 -3.93 -8.81 -1.59
C VAL A 48 -3.33 -7.63 -2.38
N GLY A 49 -1.99 -7.58 -2.51
CA GLY A 49 -1.29 -6.62 -3.37
C GLY A 49 -1.01 -5.25 -2.75
N MET A 50 -1.19 -5.08 -1.43
CA MET A 50 -0.81 -3.85 -0.75
C MET A 50 0.72 -3.80 -0.56
N LYS A 51 1.41 -2.96 -1.34
CA LYS A 51 2.89 -2.94 -1.41
C LYS A 51 3.53 -1.87 -0.52
N ASN A 52 2.82 -0.79 -0.24
CA ASN A 52 3.33 0.29 0.58
C ASN A 52 2.91 0.04 2.03
N LEU A 53 3.76 -0.65 2.79
CA LEU A 53 3.52 -1.01 4.19
C LEU A 53 4.60 -0.36 5.06
N PHE A 54 4.17 0.49 6.00
CA PHE A 54 5.07 1.27 6.84
C PHE A 54 4.77 1.04 8.32
N GLU A 55 5.82 0.82 9.09
CA GLU A 55 5.76 0.86 10.55
C GLU A 55 5.90 2.30 11.01
N CYS A 56 5.03 2.73 11.89
CA CYS A 56 4.96 4.10 12.34
C CYS A 56 4.46 4.20 13.78
N GLU A 57 4.66 5.36 14.37
CA GLU A 57 3.97 5.77 15.57
C GLU A 57 2.78 6.65 15.16
N VAL A 58 1.57 6.27 15.59
CA VAL A 58 0.37 7.06 15.34
C VAL A 58 0.04 7.90 16.56
N GLN A 59 -0.35 9.16 16.32
CA GLN A 59 -0.87 10.06 17.35
C GLN A 59 -1.79 11.09 16.72
N GLY A 60 -3.01 11.22 17.21
CA GLY A 60 -4.01 12.08 16.60
C GLY A 60 -4.25 11.66 15.14
N GLU A 61 -4.18 12.60 14.24
CA GLU A 61 -4.34 12.38 12.79
C GLU A 61 -3.00 12.16 12.05
N THR A 62 -1.94 11.78 12.76
CA THR A 62 -0.60 11.66 12.18
C THR A 62 -0.01 10.28 12.39
N ALA A 63 0.61 9.74 11.34
CA ALA A 63 1.50 8.58 11.40
C ALA A 63 2.93 9.04 11.14
N LEU A 64 3.82 8.91 12.12
CA LEU A 64 5.22 9.29 12.05
C LEU A 64 6.10 8.07 11.80
N LEU A 65 6.83 8.06 10.69
CA LEU A 65 7.80 7.04 10.34
C LEU A 65 9.13 7.26 11.08
N SER A 66 9.93 6.20 11.22
CA SER A 66 11.24 6.25 11.89
C SER A 66 12.24 7.21 11.23
N ASN A 67 12.07 7.55 9.96
CA ASN A 67 12.90 8.52 9.23
C ASN A 67 12.40 9.97 9.34
N GLY A 68 11.41 10.23 10.20
CA GLY A 68 10.86 11.57 10.44
C GLY A 68 9.79 12.02 9.42
N VAL A 69 9.46 11.20 8.44
CA VAL A 69 8.36 11.48 7.50
C VAL A 69 7.02 11.21 8.18
N SER A 70 6.08 12.12 8.04
CA SER A 70 4.73 11.97 8.56
C SER A 70 3.68 11.84 7.46
N PHE A 71 2.66 11.03 7.72
CA PHE A 71 1.45 10.92 6.91
C PHE A 71 0.25 11.43 7.69
N LEU A 72 -0.61 12.18 7.03
CA LEU A 72 -1.91 12.57 7.56
C LEU A 72 -2.88 11.39 7.41
N LEU A 73 -3.53 11.01 8.48
CA LEU A 73 -4.50 9.92 8.56
C LEU A 73 -5.93 10.46 8.56
N ARG A 74 -6.88 9.61 8.16
CA ARG A 74 -8.29 9.84 8.43
C ARG A 74 -8.63 9.40 9.86
N GLY A 75 -9.09 10.35 10.67
CA GLY A 75 -9.49 10.10 12.05
C GLY A 75 -8.35 10.19 13.05
N SER A 76 -8.71 10.19 14.32
CA SER A 76 -7.77 10.39 15.43
C SER A 76 -7.49 9.07 16.14
N TYR A 77 -6.20 8.84 16.42
CA TYR A 77 -5.69 7.63 17.05
C TYR A 77 -4.99 7.95 18.36
N SER A 78 -5.14 7.09 19.35
CA SER A 78 -4.31 7.14 20.55
C SER A 78 -2.85 6.84 20.21
N PRO A 79 -1.88 7.40 20.98
CA PRO A 79 -0.47 7.14 20.75
C PRO A 79 -0.16 5.64 20.80
N GLU A 80 0.26 5.07 19.70
CA GLU A 80 0.58 3.66 19.57
C GLU A 80 1.45 3.37 18.35
N ARG A 81 2.28 2.32 18.44
CA ARG A 81 2.98 1.80 17.27
C ARG A 81 2.04 0.97 16.40
N ARG A 82 1.96 1.32 15.14
CA ARG A 82 1.06 0.68 14.17
C ARG A 82 1.79 0.31 12.87
N LEU A 83 1.17 -0.59 12.12
CA LEU A 83 1.42 -0.77 10.70
C LEU A 83 0.36 0.04 9.95
N ILE A 84 0.79 0.73 8.91
CA ILE A 84 -0.12 1.37 7.94
C ILE A 84 0.16 0.83 6.55
N GLY A 85 -0.86 0.84 5.70
CA GLY A 85 -0.77 0.35 4.34
C GLY A 85 -1.47 1.25 3.33
N ILE A 86 -0.86 1.40 2.16
CA ILE A 86 -1.41 2.16 1.03
C ILE A 86 -1.33 1.28 -0.21
N ARG A 87 -2.42 1.21 -0.97
CA ARG A 87 -2.44 0.46 -2.20
C ARG A 87 -1.70 1.18 -3.31
N PRO A 88 -0.99 0.45 -4.19
CA PRO A 88 -0.32 1.08 -5.32
C PRO A 88 -1.25 1.88 -6.23
N GLU A 89 -2.49 1.42 -6.41
CA GLU A 89 -3.52 2.07 -7.22
C GLU A 89 -4.09 3.35 -6.60
N ASP A 90 -3.93 3.54 -5.28
CA ASP A 90 -4.37 4.75 -4.56
C ASP A 90 -3.31 5.86 -4.59
N VAL A 91 -2.11 5.57 -5.10
CA VAL A 91 -1.05 6.57 -5.26
C VAL A 91 -1.19 7.26 -6.61
N VAL A 92 -1.38 8.57 -6.57
CA VAL A 92 -1.49 9.43 -7.76
C VAL A 92 -0.13 10.03 -8.07
N LEU A 93 0.29 9.96 -9.33
CA LEU A 93 1.52 10.58 -9.85
C LEU A 93 1.20 11.79 -10.73
N SER A 94 2.02 12.84 -10.63
CA SER A 94 1.87 14.05 -11.43
C SER A 94 3.23 14.67 -11.73
N SER A 95 3.42 15.16 -12.96
CA SER A 95 4.58 15.97 -13.35
C SER A 95 4.55 17.39 -12.78
N THR A 96 3.36 17.90 -12.48
CA THR A 96 3.15 19.22 -11.88
C THR A 96 2.69 19.08 -10.43
N ARG A 97 3.02 20.06 -9.58
CA ARG A 97 2.60 20.06 -8.19
C ARG A 97 1.07 20.16 -8.08
N PRO A 98 0.38 19.17 -7.48
CA PRO A 98 -1.05 19.26 -7.23
C PRO A 98 -1.38 20.41 -6.25
N GLN A 99 -2.51 21.09 -6.47
CA GLN A 99 -2.89 22.25 -5.66
C GLN A 99 -3.45 21.89 -4.27
N SER A 100 -4.03 20.72 -4.11
CA SER A 100 -4.72 20.34 -2.88
C SER A 100 -4.71 18.81 -2.70
N LEU A 101 -3.63 18.29 -2.13
CA LEU A 101 -3.62 16.90 -1.65
C LEU A 101 -2.84 16.82 -0.34
N ALA A 102 -3.43 16.15 0.64
CA ALA A 102 -2.71 15.67 1.81
C ALA A 102 -1.72 14.57 1.38
N ASN A 103 -0.69 14.32 2.15
CA ASN A 103 0.33 13.31 1.86
C ASN A 103 0.98 13.52 0.47
N LEU A 104 1.50 14.72 0.25
CA LEU A 104 2.16 15.12 -0.99
C LEU A 104 3.67 15.01 -0.84
N PHE A 105 4.30 14.26 -1.74
CA PHE A 105 5.74 14.03 -1.77
C PHE A 105 6.31 14.30 -3.14
N TYR A 106 7.59 14.65 -3.18
CA TYR A 106 8.35 14.83 -4.40
C TYR A 106 9.52 13.84 -4.41
N GLY A 107 9.73 13.15 -5.50
CA GLY A 107 10.75 12.11 -5.56
C GLY A 107 11.09 11.68 -6.97
N ARG A 108 12.07 10.77 -7.05
CA ARG A 108 12.60 10.24 -8.31
C ARG A 108 12.01 8.86 -8.61
N VAL A 109 11.64 8.65 -9.85
CA VAL A 109 11.26 7.33 -10.38
C VAL A 109 12.51 6.47 -10.52
N VAL A 110 12.55 5.36 -9.78
CA VAL A 110 13.70 4.44 -9.77
C VAL A 110 13.45 3.15 -10.54
N SER A 111 12.18 2.80 -10.75
CA SER A 111 11.80 1.60 -11.51
C SER A 111 10.45 1.78 -12.16
N LEU A 112 10.28 1.17 -13.33
CA LEU A 112 9.04 1.15 -14.10
C LEU A 112 8.91 -0.24 -14.75
N VAL A 113 7.92 -1.01 -14.31
CA VAL A 113 7.70 -2.40 -14.75
C VAL A 113 6.29 -2.54 -15.30
N SER A 114 6.18 -3.06 -16.53
CA SER A 114 4.87 -3.35 -17.13
C SER A 114 4.19 -4.53 -16.44
N ARG A 115 2.90 -4.35 -16.15
CA ARG A 115 2.00 -5.35 -15.57
C ARG A 115 0.72 -5.47 -16.40
N GLY A 116 0.88 -5.69 -17.70
CA GLY A 116 -0.24 -5.71 -18.63
C GLY A 116 -0.70 -4.28 -18.98
N MET A 117 -1.93 -3.91 -18.64
CA MET A 117 -2.49 -2.59 -18.93
C MET A 117 -2.03 -1.49 -17.97
N ALA A 118 -1.41 -1.85 -16.86
CA ALA A 118 -0.85 -0.92 -15.88
C ALA A 118 0.65 -1.06 -15.78
N PHE A 119 1.29 -0.04 -15.24
CA PHE A 119 2.69 -0.03 -14.90
C PHE A 119 2.85 0.11 -13.40
N GLU A 120 3.73 -0.70 -12.84
CA GLU A 120 4.22 -0.54 -11.49
C GLU A 120 5.40 0.43 -11.50
N VAL A 121 5.23 1.55 -10.83
CA VAL A 121 6.21 2.63 -10.74
C VAL A 121 6.72 2.69 -9.32
N VAL A 122 8.03 2.57 -9.13
CA VAL A 122 8.67 2.73 -7.82
C VAL A 122 9.36 4.07 -7.74
N LEU A 123 9.07 4.82 -6.68
CA LEU A 123 9.61 6.14 -6.44
C LEU A 123 10.35 6.18 -5.10
N HIS A 124 11.43 6.97 -5.08
CA HIS A 124 12.10 7.34 -3.84
C HIS A 124 11.86 8.84 -3.59
N SER A 125 11.14 9.16 -2.51
CA SER A 125 10.92 10.55 -2.11
C SER A 125 12.21 11.18 -1.56
N LYS A 126 12.32 12.50 -1.61
CA LYS A 126 13.43 13.26 -0.99
C LYS A 126 13.48 13.06 0.54
N GLY A 127 12.36 12.69 1.17
CA GLY A 127 12.29 12.31 2.58
C GLY A 127 12.67 10.86 2.89
N GLY A 128 13.20 10.10 1.91
CA GLY A 128 13.67 8.71 2.12
C GLY A 128 12.56 7.66 2.18
N VAL A 129 11.35 7.99 1.73
CA VAL A 129 10.25 7.01 1.63
C VAL A 129 10.25 6.39 0.24
N ARG A 130 10.19 5.06 0.19
CA ARG A 130 9.98 4.32 -1.03
C ARG A 130 8.49 4.04 -1.20
N ILE A 131 7.91 4.47 -2.31
CA ILE A 131 6.49 4.30 -2.63
C ILE A 131 6.36 3.60 -3.99
N THR A 132 5.45 2.65 -4.05
CA THR A 132 5.05 1.97 -5.28
C THR A 132 3.68 2.48 -5.70
N ALA A 133 3.55 2.93 -6.94
CA ALA A 133 2.29 3.30 -7.57
C ALA A 133 1.93 2.30 -8.68
N SER A 134 0.64 2.14 -8.93
CA SER A 134 0.12 1.42 -10.10
C SER A 134 -0.64 2.40 -10.98
N VAL A 135 -0.12 2.65 -12.19
CA VAL A 135 -0.68 3.65 -13.11
C VAL A 135 -0.98 3.04 -14.48
N LEU A 136 -2.03 3.50 -15.12
CA LEU A 136 -2.37 3.08 -16.48
C LEU A 136 -1.33 3.62 -17.48
N SER A 137 -1.10 2.88 -18.56
CA SER A 137 -0.16 3.26 -19.62
C SER A 137 -0.42 4.67 -20.18
N SER A 138 -1.70 5.06 -20.32
CA SER A 138 -2.08 6.39 -20.78
C SER A 138 -1.63 7.50 -19.83
N ALA A 139 -1.71 7.26 -18.51
CA ALA A 139 -1.29 8.24 -17.51
C ALA A 139 0.24 8.43 -17.47
N LEU A 140 1.03 7.39 -17.78
CA LEU A 140 2.48 7.51 -17.93
C LEU A 140 2.87 8.41 -19.08
N VAL A 141 2.23 8.20 -20.24
CA VAL A 141 2.51 8.98 -21.45
C VAL A 141 2.13 10.45 -21.26
N SER A 142 0.92 10.72 -20.78
CA SER A 142 0.44 12.08 -20.54
C SER A 142 1.21 12.80 -19.43
N GLY A 143 1.65 12.07 -18.40
CA GLY A 143 2.43 12.60 -17.28
C GLY A 143 3.93 12.71 -17.56
N ASN A 144 4.43 12.23 -18.71
CA ASN A 144 5.86 12.13 -19.04
C ASN A 144 6.69 11.46 -17.93
N ILE A 145 6.15 10.40 -17.31
CA ILE A 145 6.77 9.70 -16.19
C ILE A 145 7.75 8.66 -16.73
N ARG A 146 9.04 8.81 -16.43
CA ARG A 146 10.14 7.95 -16.90
C ARG A 146 11.10 7.65 -15.74
N VAL A 147 11.82 6.55 -15.87
CA VAL A 147 12.91 6.22 -14.93
C VAL A 147 13.97 7.33 -14.96
N GLY A 148 14.40 7.77 -13.78
CA GLY A 148 15.35 8.87 -13.61
C GLY A 148 14.72 10.25 -13.45
N GLU A 149 13.49 10.43 -13.91
CA GLU A 149 12.75 11.70 -13.78
C GLU A 149 12.18 11.88 -12.37
N GLU A 150 11.97 13.12 -12.00
CA GLU A 150 11.32 13.47 -10.73
C GLU A 150 9.86 13.82 -10.97
N CYS A 151 8.99 13.38 -10.06
CA CYS A 151 7.57 13.72 -10.10
C CYS A 151 6.98 13.84 -8.69
N TRP A 152 5.79 14.41 -8.64
CA TRP A 152 4.97 14.44 -7.44
C TRP A 152 4.22 13.14 -7.29
N MET A 153 4.10 12.69 -6.04
CA MET A 153 3.28 11.56 -5.64
C MET A 153 2.41 11.97 -4.45
N SER A 154 1.17 11.52 -4.46
CA SER A 154 0.22 11.85 -3.41
C SER A 154 -0.79 10.72 -3.21
N PHE A 155 -1.35 10.68 -2.03
CA PHE A 155 -2.46 9.79 -1.68
C PHE A 155 -3.33 10.44 -0.62
N SER A 156 -4.60 10.08 -0.63
CA SER A 156 -5.57 10.64 0.31
C SER A 156 -5.44 9.97 1.68
N PRO A 157 -5.73 10.69 2.79
CA PRO A 157 -5.79 10.09 4.12
C PRO A 157 -6.77 8.91 4.21
N GLU A 158 -7.85 8.93 3.40
CA GLU A 158 -8.87 7.88 3.33
C GLU A 158 -8.34 6.58 2.72
N SER A 159 -7.31 6.65 1.89
CA SER A 159 -6.70 5.47 1.27
C SER A 159 -5.68 4.76 2.18
N ILE A 160 -5.37 5.33 3.33
CA ILE A 160 -4.46 4.72 4.30
C ILE A 160 -5.23 3.73 5.18
N HIS A 161 -4.87 2.46 5.08
CA HIS A 161 -5.33 1.44 6.00
C HIS A 161 -4.47 1.42 7.25
N VAL A 162 -5.05 1.68 8.42
CA VAL A 162 -4.38 1.60 9.73
C VAL A 162 -4.72 0.26 10.35
N PHE A 163 -3.72 -0.60 10.53
CA PHE A 163 -3.93 -1.94 11.09
C PHE A 163 -4.26 -1.86 12.58
N ARG A 164 -5.21 -2.68 13.02
CA ARG A 164 -5.68 -2.68 14.43
C ARG A 164 -4.63 -3.21 15.41
N GLN A 165 -3.79 -4.14 14.95
CA GLN A 165 -2.73 -4.73 15.78
C GLN A 165 -1.39 -4.67 15.04
N TYR A 166 -0.35 -4.24 15.73
CA TYR A 166 1.02 -4.37 15.28
C TYR A 166 1.59 -5.67 15.86
N ILE A 167 1.67 -6.71 15.02
CA ILE A 167 2.38 -7.94 15.36
C ILE A 167 3.77 -7.84 14.73
N GLN A 168 4.80 -7.65 15.55
CA GLN A 168 6.19 -7.74 15.09
C GLN A 168 6.39 -9.10 14.39
N LYS A 169 7.11 -9.09 13.26
CA LYS A 169 7.67 -10.34 12.72
C LYS A 169 8.52 -10.95 13.83
N THR A 170 8.05 -12.01 14.46
CA THR A 170 8.92 -12.86 15.26
C THR A 170 9.94 -13.42 14.28
N GLU A 171 11.21 -13.05 14.44
CA GLU A 171 12.31 -13.70 13.75
C GLU A 171 12.17 -15.20 14.02
N VAL A 172 11.89 -15.95 12.97
CA VAL A 172 12.00 -17.40 13.02
C VAL A 172 13.50 -17.67 13.18
N GLN A 173 13.95 -17.85 14.41
CA GLN A 173 15.24 -18.46 14.64
C GLN A 173 15.17 -19.85 14.01
N ALA A 174 15.89 -20.02 12.93
CA ALA A 174 16.18 -21.33 12.35
C ALA A 174 16.95 -22.12 13.42
N ILE A 175 16.35 -23.22 13.86
CA ILE A 175 17.02 -24.30 14.57
C ILE A 175 17.67 -25.20 13.52
#